data_ca59d728c641de536aa503ff2b4ac975
#
_entry.id   ca59d728c641de536aa503ff2b4ac975
#
_cell.length_a   1.000
_cell.length_b   1.000
_cell.length_c   1.000
_cell.angle_alpha   90.00
_cell.angle_beta   90.00
_cell.angle_gamma   90.00
#
_symmetry.space_group_name_H-M   'P 1'
#
loop_
_entity.id
_entity.type
_entity.pdbx_description
1 polymer ?
#
loop_
_entity_poly.entity_id
_entity_poly.type
_entity_poly.pdbx_seq_one_letter_code
_entity_poly.pdbx_strand_id
1 'polypeptide(L)'
;MNADDIARSAQLALLLEVSAYPKPGNVDRTHDFRDTSYEHFLASAVALYPVFRKAAVRGSAGRPGVGALVREGVEASIAWQRGGNTHFGALLLMVPLAMAAGVYPAIELPKLQQRAAEIMRSTTVEDAIEVYRAFPKAKVKVRRTVPELDVMDVASLQEIRNKQLTLAEILSISASYDLISRELVSGFTRSFQFAALLTEYARESSINDAITRTYLQLLAAEEDTFITLKFGPEKSRYVQDRAKRLVATGCSREELEAFDTELVGAGLNPGSSADIIAAALFISILGGLRF
;
A
#
# COMPACT_ATOMS: atom_id res chain seq x y z
N MET A 1 0.55 7.25 -22.20
CA MET A 1 0.05 7.86 -20.94
C MET A 1 1.07 8.89 -20.48
N ASN A 2 0.67 10.09 -20.09
CA ASN A 2 1.59 11.12 -19.61
C ASN A 2 1.72 11.10 -18.08
N ALA A 3 2.65 11.89 -17.52
CA ALA A 3 2.92 11.91 -16.08
C ALA A 3 1.70 12.40 -15.25
N ASP A 4 0.89 13.30 -15.80
CA ASP A 4 -0.33 13.78 -15.14
C ASP A 4 -1.41 12.68 -15.12
N ASP A 5 -1.54 11.88 -16.17
CA ASP A 5 -2.48 10.75 -16.20
C ASP A 5 -2.09 9.67 -15.18
N ILE A 6 -0.78 9.39 -15.04
CA ILE A 6 -0.26 8.46 -14.05
C ILE A 6 -0.56 8.96 -12.63
N ALA A 7 -0.30 10.24 -12.36
CA ALA A 7 -0.57 10.85 -11.06
C ALA A 7 -2.06 10.86 -10.71
N ARG A 8 -2.93 11.21 -11.67
CA ARG A 8 -4.39 11.14 -11.49
C ARG A 8 -4.86 9.72 -11.22
N SER A 9 -4.29 8.74 -11.92
CA SER A 9 -4.61 7.32 -11.70
C SER A 9 -4.22 6.87 -10.29
N ALA A 10 -3.06 7.27 -9.79
CA ALA A 10 -2.62 6.97 -8.43
C ALA A 10 -3.50 7.66 -7.39
N GLN A 11 -3.79 8.94 -7.56
CA GLN A 11 -4.67 9.69 -6.67
C GLN A 11 -6.08 9.09 -6.62
N LEU A 12 -6.64 8.76 -7.78
CA LEU A 12 -7.96 8.13 -7.89
C LEU A 12 -8.00 6.76 -7.21
N ALA A 13 -6.93 5.97 -7.34
CA ALA A 13 -6.82 4.67 -6.65
C ALA A 13 -6.88 4.83 -5.13
N LEU A 14 -6.15 5.78 -4.56
CA LEU A 14 -6.18 6.06 -3.10
C LEU A 14 -7.57 6.54 -2.65
N LEU A 15 -8.21 7.43 -3.42
CA LEU A 15 -9.54 7.94 -3.10
C LEU A 15 -10.61 6.85 -3.16
N LEU A 16 -10.56 5.97 -4.16
CA LEU A 16 -11.51 4.86 -4.29
C LEU A 16 -11.30 3.80 -3.22
N GLU A 17 -10.03 3.49 -2.90
CA GLU A 17 -9.70 2.51 -1.87
C GLU A 17 -10.32 2.91 -0.53
N VAL A 18 -10.07 4.14 -0.05
CA VAL A 18 -10.60 4.60 1.24
C VAL A 18 -12.11 4.83 1.21
N SER A 19 -12.71 5.10 0.02
CA SER A 19 -14.15 5.33 -0.10
C SER A 19 -14.97 4.04 -0.18
N ALA A 20 -14.34 2.89 -0.43
CA ALA A 20 -15.04 1.63 -0.58
C ALA A 20 -15.65 1.15 0.75
N TYR A 21 -16.92 0.70 0.71
CA TYR A 21 -17.69 0.24 1.86
C TYR A 21 -18.65 -0.90 1.49
N PRO A 22 -18.81 -1.92 2.35
CA PRO A 22 -18.09 -2.17 3.59
C PRO A 22 -16.69 -2.78 3.34
N LYS A 23 -15.71 -2.31 4.10
CA LYS A 23 -14.31 -2.76 4.00
C LYS A 23 -13.83 -3.23 5.37
N PRO A 24 -13.99 -4.54 5.70
CA PRO A 24 -13.85 -5.05 7.05
C PRO A 24 -12.64 -4.56 7.84
N GLY A 25 -12.91 -3.81 8.92
CA GLY A 25 -11.93 -3.32 9.87
C GLY A 25 -11.05 -2.16 9.41
N ASN A 26 -11.27 -1.60 8.22
CA ASN A 26 -10.46 -0.49 7.73
C ASN A 26 -11.19 0.85 7.84
N VAL A 27 -10.43 1.98 7.77
CA VAL A 27 -11.06 3.29 7.61
C VAL A 27 -11.78 3.33 6.27
N ASP A 28 -13.00 3.81 6.29
CA ASP A 28 -13.80 4.06 5.10
C ASP A 28 -14.73 5.27 5.32
N ARG A 29 -15.63 5.54 4.38
CA ARG A 29 -16.57 6.67 4.44
C ARG A 29 -17.60 6.61 5.59
N THR A 30 -17.65 5.52 6.35
CA THR A 30 -18.59 5.28 7.43
C THR A 30 -17.93 5.02 8.78
N HIS A 31 -16.64 4.64 8.78
CA HIS A 31 -15.90 4.29 9.98
C HIS A 31 -14.55 4.99 10.05
N ASP A 32 -14.31 5.61 11.19
CA ASP A 32 -13.04 6.22 11.59
C ASP A 32 -12.33 5.38 12.64
N PHE A 33 -11.02 5.59 12.78
CA PHE A 33 -10.26 5.16 13.94
C PHE A 33 -9.88 6.38 14.81
N ARG A 34 -9.46 6.11 16.06
CA ARG A 34 -9.16 7.16 17.04
C ARG A 34 -8.12 8.19 16.54
N ASP A 35 -7.16 7.73 15.73
CA ASP A 35 -6.01 8.51 15.24
C ASP A 35 -6.07 8.84 13.75
N THR A 36 -7.03 8.27 13.02
CA THR A 36 -7.20 8.49 11.56
C THR A 36 -8.67 8.49 11.17
N SER A 37 -9.10 9.52 10.45
CA SER A 37 -10.44 9.62 9.87
C SER A 37 -10.40 9.53 8.34
N TYR A 38 -11.57 9.35 7.75
CA TYR A 38 -11.75 9.33 6.30
C TYR A 38 -11.16 10.56 5.63
N GLU A 39 -11.39 11.77 6.20
CA GLU A 39 -10.89 13.04 5.66
C GLU A 39 -9.36 13.13 5.69
N HIS A 40 -8.69 12.49 6.65
CA HIS A 40 -7.22 12.41 6.67
C HIS A 40 -6.69 11.66 5.44
N PHE A 41 -7.37 10.58 5.02
CA PHE A 41 -7.02 9.85 3.81
C PHE A 41 -7.29 10.66 2.56
N LEU A 42 -8.43 11.38 2.47
CA LEU A 42 -8.74 12.26 1.34
C LEU A 42 -7.69 13.36 1.20
N ALA A 43 -7.38 14.07 2.28
CA ALA A 43 -6.38 15.13 2.28
C ALA A 43 -4.98 14.61 1.88
N SER A 44 -4.60 13.45 2.41
CA SER A 44 -3.37 12.77 2.04
C SER A 44 -3.34 12.42 0.55
N ALA A 45 -4.39 11.78 0.02
CA ALA A 45 -4.47 11.40 -1.39
C ALA A 45 -4.35 12.60 -2.34
N VAL A 46 -4.96 13.75 -1.97
CA VAL A 46 -4.82 14.99 -2.75
C VAL A 46 -3.39 15.52 -2.70
N ALA A 47 -2.75 15.50 -1.54
CA ALA A 47 -1.38 15.98 -1.36
C ALA A 47 -0.34 15.15 -2.13
N LEU A 48 -0.63 13.90 -2.42
CA LEU A 48 0.30 12.97 -3.07
C LEU A 48 0.36 13.09 -4.60
N TYR A 49 -0.57 13.79 -5.25
CA TYR A 49 -0.55 13.99 -6.71
C TYR A 49 0.80 14.51 -7.25
N PRO A 50 1.42 15.58 -6.70
CA PRO A 50 2.70 16.07 -7.20
C PRO A 50 3.83 15.03 -7.09
N VAL A 51 3.80 14.19 -6.04
CA VAL A 51 4.81 13.15 -5.81
C VAL A 51 4.71 12.06 -6.86
N PHE A 52 3.49 11.55 -7.14
CA PHE A 52 3.30 10.55 -8.20
C PHE A 52 3.63 11.09 -9.60
N ARG A 53 3.29 12.34 -9.87
CA ARG A 53 3.70 13.02 -11.10
C ARG A 53 5.23 13.07 -11.24
N LYS A 54 5.92 13.45 -10.18
CA LYS A 54 7.39 13.49 -10.12
C LYS A 54 8.00 12.10 -10.27
N ALA A 55 7.38 11.07 -9.67
CA ALA A 55 7.78 9.67 -9.83
C ALA A 55 7.73 9.24 -11.30
N ALA A 56 6.63 9.51 -11.99
CA ALA A 56 6.48 9.21 -13.41
C ALA A 56 7.54 9.93 -14.28
N VAL A 57 7.77 11.23 -14.02
CA VAL A 57 8.81 12.02 -14.74
C VAL A 57 10.21 11.46 -14.45
N ARG A 58 10.53 11.07 -13.21
CA ARG A 58 11.83 10.44 -12.91
C ARG A 58 11.99 9.10 -13.61
N GLY A 59 10.94 8.29 -13.63
CA GLY A 59 10.93 7.00 -14.32
C GLY A 59 11.20 7.13 -15.81
N SER A 60 10.54 8.07 -16.49
CA SER A 60 10.77 8.36 -17.92
C SER A 60 12.19 8.85 -18.21
N ALA A 61 12.82 9.52 -17.27
CA ALA A 61 14.19 10.02 -17.38
C ALA A 61 15.26 9.01 -16.92
N GLY A 62 14.85 7.80 -16.49
CA GLY A 62 15.77 6.77 -15.95
C GLY A 62 16.48 7.19 -14.66
N ARG A 63 15.91 8.11 -13.88
CA ARG A 63 16.52 8.66 -12.67
C ARG A 63 16.11 7.85 -11.44
N PRO A 64 17.07 7.44 -10.58
CA PRO A 64 16.78 6.73 -9.31
C PRO A 64 16.13 7.64 -8.26
N GLY A 65 15.85 7.09 -7.08
CA GLY A 65 15.43 7.86 -5.91
C GLY A 65 14.01 7.51 -5.46
N VAL A 66 13.70 6.22 -5.33
CA VAL A 66 12.45 5.72 -4.73
C VAL A 66 12.29 6.24 -3.31
N GLY A 67 13.34 6.11 -2.48
CA GLY A 67 13.31 6.51 -1.07
C GLY A 67 13.05 8.00 -0.88
N ALA A 68 13.68 8.85 -1.70
CA ALA A 68 13.47 10.30 -1.65
C ALA A 68 12.02 10.68 -1.99
N LEU A 69 11.41 10.00 -2.96
CA LEU A 69 10.01 10.22 -3.34
C LEU A 69 9.05 9.74 -2.24
N VAL A 70 9.33 8.58 -1.62
CA VAL A 70 8.54 8.09 -0.48
C VAL A 70 8.59 9.09 0.68
N ARG A 71 9.77 9.60 1.04
CA ARG A 71 9.92 10.62 2.09
C ARG A 71 9.17 11.92 1.74
N GLU A 72 9.31 12.40 0.51
CA GLU A 72 8.59 13.57 0.02
C GLU A 72 7.06 13.36 0.12
N GLY A 73 6.57 12.15 -0.21
CA GLY A 73 5.16 11.79 -0.07
C GLY A 73 4.67 11.81 1.37
N VAL A 74 5.45 11.28 2.30
CA VAL A 74 5.13 11.36 3.73
C VAL A 74 5.06 12.82 4.18
N GLU A 75 6.04 13.64 3.82
CA GLU A 75 6.08 15.06 4.17
C GLU A 75 4.88 15.83 3.58
N ALA A 76 4.53 15.56 2.32
CA ALA A 76 3.36 16.14 1.69
C ALA A 76 2.06 15.73 2.40
N SER A 77 1.91 14.44 2.72
CA SER A 77 0.74 13.93 3.42
C SER A 77 0.53 14.63 4.78
N ILE A 78 1.55 14.65 5.64
CA ILE A 78 1.45 15.23 6.99
C ILE A 78 1.28 16.76 6.97
N ALA A 79 1.64 17.43 5.88
CA ALA A 79 1.42 18.86 5.72
C ALA A 79 -0.07 19.21 5.53
N TRP A 80 -0.88 18.28 5.06
CA TRP A 80 -2.29 18.49 4.74
C TRP A 80 -3.27 17.81 5.71
N GLN A 81 -2.79 16.96 6.62
CA GLN A 81 -3.62 16.31 7.62
C GLN A 81 -2.88 16.17 8.97
N ARG A 82 -3.64 15.99 10.07
CA ARG A 82 -3.11 15.90 11.44
C ARG A 82 -3.30 14.53 12.08
N GLY A 83 -3.84 13.56 11.34
CA GLY A 83 -4.01 12.18 11.79
C GLY A 83 -2.68 11.41 11.86
N GLY A 84 -2.80 10.13 12.08
CA GLY A 84 -1.68 9.19 12.05
C GLY A 84 -1.19 8.88 10.62
N ASN A 85 -0.58 7.71 10.48
CA ASN A 85 -0.19 7.19 9.17
C ASN A 85 -1.42 6.88 8.33
N THR A 86 -1.49 7.43 7.11
CA THR A 86 -2.56 7.15 6.15
C THR A 86 -2.10 6.28 4.99
N HIS A 87 -0.99 6.61 4.32
CA HIS A 87 -0.61 6.00 3.04
C HIS A 87 0.88 5.58 2.96
N PHE A 88 1.56 5.30 4.08
CA PHE A 88 2.99 4.97 4.02
C PHE A 88 3.27 3.70 3.22
N GLY A 89 2.52 2.62 3.47
CA GLY A 89 2.68 1.37 2.72
C GLY A 89 2.25 1.52 1.26
N ALA A 90 1.16 2.25 1.01
CA ALA A 90 0.74 2.58 -0.35
C ALA A 90 1.81 3.39 -1.12
N LEU A 91 2.49 4.36 -0.47
CA LEU A 91 3.61 5.08 -1.08
C LEU A 91 4.77 4.16 -1.46
N LEU A 92 5.16 3.23 -0.57
CA LEU A 92 6.21 2.25 -0.85
C LEU A 92 5.88 1.39 -2.07
N LEU A 93 4.61 1.01 -2.26
CA LEU A 93 4.14 0.22 -3.39
C LEU A 93 3.95 1.06 -4.66
N MET A 94 3.31 2.22 -4.55
CA MET A 94 2.84 2.96 -5.72
C MET A 94 3.90 3.89 -6.33
N VAL A 95 4.91 4.35 -5.57
CA VAL A 95 6.00 5.17 -6.11
C VAL A 95 6.80 4.41 -7.17
N PRO A 96 7.31 3.19 -6.93
CA PRO A 96 8.02 2.43 -7.97
C PRO A 96 7.11 2.04 -9.15
N LEU A 97 5.82 1.77 -8.91
CA LEU A 97 4.84 1.54 -9.98
C LEU A 97 4.64 2.79 -10.86
N ALA A 98 4.53 3.98 -10.26
CA ALA A 98 4.41 5.24 -10.99
C ALA A 98 5.69 5.55 -11.80
N MET A 99 6.87 5.27 -11.23
CA MET A 99 8.14 5.38 -11.96
C MET A 99 8.18 4.42 -13.14
N ALA A 100 7.78 3.16 -12.95
CA ALA A 100 7.73 2.15 -14.02
C ALA A 100 6.74 2.56 -15.13
N ALA A 101 5.55 3.07 -14.76
CA ALA A 101 4.56 3.54 -15.72
C ALA A 101 5.08 4.72 -16.58
N GLY A 102 5.89 5.60 -15.99
CA GLY A 102 6.48 6.73 -16.69
C GLY A 102 7.45 6.36 -17.82
N VAL A 103 7.96 5.12 -17.85
CA VAL A 103 8.88 4.63 -18.88
C VAL A 103 8.15 4.39 -20.22
N TYR A 104 6.87 4.05 -20.18
CA TYR A 104 6.16 3.56 -21.35
C TYR A 104 5.10 4.55 -21.85
N PRO A 105 5.01 4.78 -23.17
CA PRO A 105 3.95 5.61 -23.76
C PRO A 105 2.57 4.91 -23.67
N ALA A 106 2.55 3.58 -23.71
CA ALA A 106 1.36 2.73 -23.51
C ALA A 106 1.67 1.67 -22.44
N ILE A 107 0.72 1.42 -21.56
CA ILE A 107 0.89 0.48 -20.44
C ILE A 107 0.57 -0.94 -20.88
N GLU A 108 1.54 -1.82 -20.75
CA GLU A 108 1.40 -3.27 -20.82
C GLU A 108 1.71 -3.84 -19.42
N LEU A 109 0.72 -4.42 -18.76
CA LEU A 109 0.80 -4.83 -17.36
C LEU A 109 2.01 -5.74 -17.04
N PRO A 110 2.37 -6.77 -17.87
CA PRO A 110 3.56 -7.58 -17.59
C PRO A 110 4.87 -6.76 -17.63
N LYS A 111 4.99 -5.83 -18.58
CA LYS A 111 6.17 -4.95 -18.67
C LYS A 111 6.22 -3.96 -17.50
N LEU A 112 5.06 -3.44 -17.08
CA LEU A 112 4.94 -2.58 -15.91
C LEU A 112 5.43 -3.30 -14.66
N GLN A 113 4.99 -4.54 -14.43
CA GLN A 113 5.41 -5.37 -13.29
C GLN A 113 6.92 -5.62 -13.31
N GLN A 114 7.43 -6.08 -14.44
CA GLN A 114 8.86 -6.33 -14.59
C GLN A 114 9.67 -5.07 -14.27
N ARG A 115 9.28 -3.93 -14.83
CA ARG A 115 9.99 -2.67 -14.64
C ARG A 115 9.92 -2.16 -13.19
N ALA A 116 8.78 -2.27 -12.53
CA ALA A 116 8.65 -1.91 -11.12
C ALA A 116 9.56 -2.79 -10.23
N ALA A 117 9.61 -4.09 -10.50
CA ALA A 117 10.51 -5.00 -9.80
C ALA A 117 12.00 -4.68 -10.07
N GLU A 118 12.37 -4.30 -11.29
CA GLU A 118 13.74 -3.85 -11.63
C GLU A 118 14.10 -2.57 -10.86
N ILE A 119 13.20 -1.59 -10.80
CA ILE A 119 13.38 -0.36 -10.03
C ILE A 119 13.65 -0.69 -8.56
N MET A 120 12.86 -1.58 -7.96
CA MET A 120 13.07 -1.96 -6.57
C MET A 120 14.40 -2.67 -6.35
N ARG A 121 14.79 -3.59 -7.22
CA ARG A 121 16.11 -4.26 -7.11
C ARG A 121 17.30 -3.32 -7.30
N SER A 122 17.10 -2.22 -8.03
CA SER A 122 18.15 -1.22 -8.27
C SER A 122 18.20 -0.09 -7.23
N THR A 123 17.41 -0.19 -6.17
CA THR A 123 17.44 0.80 -5.09
C THR A 123 18.79 0.81 -4.37
N THR A 124 19.13 1.96 -3.80
CA THR A 124 20.45 2.26 -3.27
C THR A 124 20.45 2.34 -1.76
N VAL A 125 21.63 2.49 -1.15
CA VAL A 125 21.82 2.82 0.28
C VAL A 125 21.12 4.14 0.63
N GLU A 126 21.18 5.14 -0.25
CA GLU A 126 20.50 6.41 -0.02
C GLU A 126 18.97 6.28 -0.04
N ASP A 127 18.43 5.40 -0.91
CA ASP A 127 16.99 5.08 -0.87
C ASP A 127 16.58 4.48 0.49
N ALA A 128 17.40 3.61 1.06
CA ALA A 128 17.17 3.06 2.39
C ALA A 128 17.16 4.16 3.47
N ILE A 129 18.17 5.03 3.45
CA ILE A 129 18.31 6.15 4.39
C ILE A 129 17.09 7.08 4.30
N GLU A 130 16.63 7.42 3.10
CA GLU A 130 15.50 8.30 2.89
C GLU A 130 14.18 7.68 3.40
N VAL A 131 13.97 6.38 3.19
CA VAL A 131 12.83 5.64 3.76
C VAL A 131 12.90 5.63 5.29
N TYR A 132 14.06 5.36 5.88
CA TYR A 132 14.24 5.40 7.34
C TYR A 132 13.94 6.78 7.93
N ARG A 133 14.34 7.86 7.25
CA ARG A 133 13.99 9.24 7.64
C ARG A 133 12.50 9.54 7.58
N ALA A 134 11.75 8.79 6.78
CA ALA A 134 10.30 8.96 6.65
C ALA A 134 9.53 8.31 7.82
N PHE A 135 10.00 7.19 8.39
CA PHE A 135 9.30 6.44 9.43
C PHE A 135 8.87 7.27 10.65
N PRO A 136 9.75 8.03 11.32
CA PRO A 136 9.37 8.84 12.46
C PRO A 136 8.30 9.89 12.13
N LYS A 137 8.36 10.46 10.92
CA LYS A 137 7.38 11.45 10.44
C LYS A 137 6.04 10.81 10.14
N ALA A 138 6.04 9.64 9.52
CA ALA A 138 4.83 8.89 9.19
C ALA A 138 4.11 8.32 10.42
N LYS A 139 4.74 8.34 11.61
CA LYS A 139 4.20 7.74 12.85
C LYS A 139 3.79 6.27 12.68
N VAL A 140 4.51 5.56 11.83
CA VAL A 140 4.24 4.13 11.58
C VAL A 140 4.53 3.34 12.85
N LYS A 141 3.62 2.45 13.23
CA LYS A 141 3.87 1.48 14.30
C LYS A 141 4.79 0.39 13.74
N VAL A 142 5.94 0.20 14.35
CA VAL A 142 6.95 -0.77 13.95
C VAL A 142 7.22 -1.77 15.07
N ARG A 143 7.69 -2.95 14.70
CA ARG A 143 8.07 -3.98 15.65
C ARG A 143 9.44 -3.63 16.24
N ARG A 144 9.50 -3.31 17.53
CA ARG A 144 10.75 -3.01 18.26
C ARG A 144 11.61 -4.22 18.61
N THR A 145 11.30 -5.40 18.09
CA THR A 145 11.92 -6.66 18.48
C THR A 145 13.10 -7.07 17.59
N VAL A 146 13.47 -6.28 16.60
CA VAL A 146 14.68 -6.48 15.81
C VAL A 146 15.75 -5.58 16.41
N PRO A 147 16.81 -6.13 17.08
CA PRO A 147 17.85 -5.32 17.71
C PRO A 147 18.67 -4.52 16.71
N GLU A 148 18.73 -4.98 15.47
CA GLU A 148 19.48 -4.36 14.39
C GLU A 148 18.49 -3.65 13.44
N LEU A 149 18.90 -2.47 12.93
CA LEU A 149 18.14 -1.68 11.94
C LEU A 149 16.74 -1.24 12.44
N ASP A 150 16.61 -0.87 13.72
CA ASP A 150 15.37 -0.27 14.23
C ASP A 150 15.10 1.05 13.50
N VAL A 151 14.00 1.10 12.77
CA VAL A 151 13.61 2.28 11.97
C VAL A 151 13.31 3.53 12.81
N MET A 152 13.18 3.39 14.13
CA MET A 152 12.99 4.49 15.07
C MET A 152 14.31 4.95 15.72
N ASP A 153 15.42 4.23 15.50
CA ASP A 153 16.72 4.58 16.03
C ASP A 153 17.57 5.31 14.98
N VAL A 154 18.01 6.52 15.32
CA VAL A 154 18.91 7.31 14.47
C VAL A 154 20.24 6.59 14.20
N ALA A 155 20.70 5.73 15.11
CA ALA A 155 21.91 4.92 14.93
C ALA A 155 21.78 3.96 13.72
N SER A 156 20.58 3.51 13.39
CA SER A 156 20.31 2.66 12.22
C SER A 156 20.71 3.32 10.90
N LEU A 157 20.63 4.66 10.79
CA LEU A 157 21.11 5.36 9.59
C LEU A 157 22.63 5.21 9.38
N GLN A 158 23.39 5.21 10.48
CA GLN A 158 24.83 4.99 10.41
C GLN A 158 25.16 3.52 10.13
N GLU A 159 24.39 2.61 10.71
CA GLU A 159 24.51 1.17 10.46
C GLU A 159 24.26 0.82 8.98
N ILE A 160 23.18 1.37 8.37
CA ILE A 160 22.89 1.22 6.95
C ILE A 160 24.07 1.69 6.09
N ARG A 161 24.67 2.85 6.42
CA ARG A 161 25.85 3.35 5.70
C ARG A 161 27.06 2.45 5.88
N ASN A 162 27.35 2.05 7.09
CA ASN A 162 28.52 1.21 7.39
C ASN A 162 28.45 -0.16 6.72
N LYS A 163 27.25 -0.76 6.73
CA LYS A 163 26.99 -2.06 6.10
C LYS A 163 26.69 -1.95 4.59
N GLN A 164 26.59 -0.73 4.04
CA GLN A 164 26.22 -0.46 2.63
C GLN A 164 24.93 -1.15 2.20
N LEU A 165 23.93 -1.21 3.10
CA LEU A 165 22.66 -1.89 2.84
C LEU A 165 21.74 -1.04 1.94
N THR A 166 21.37 -1.59 0.81
CA THR A 166 20.37 -1.02 -0.10
C THR A 166 18.97 -1.19 0.47
N LEU A 167 17.99 -0.40 -0.04
CA LEU A 167 16.60 -0.56 0.35
C LEU A 167 16.08 -1.98 0.02
N ALA A 168 16.44 -2.54 -1.14
CA ALA A 168 16.05 -3.90 -1.53
C ALA A 168 16.55 -4.96 -0.54
N GLU A 169 17.76 -4.83 -0.03
CA GLU A 169 18.32 -5.77 0.97
C GLU A 169 17.61 -5.64 2.32
N ILE A 170 17.32 -4.43 2.78
CA ILE A 170 16.57 -4.22 4.03
C ILE A 170 15.16 -4.78 3.92
N LEU A 171 14.46 -4.53 2.80
CA LEU A 171 13.14 -5.09 2.56
C LEU A 171 13.16 -6.63 2.50
N SER A 172 14.24 -7.23 1.99
CA SER A 172 14.42 -8.69 1.99
C SER A 172 14.53 -9.26 3.40
N ILE A 173 15.15 -8.55 4.33
CA ILE A 173 15.20 -8.93 5.75
C ILE A 173 13.79 -8.89 6.36
N SER A 174 13.03 -7.83 6.11
CA SER A 174 11.70 -7.63 6.68
C SER A 174 10.59 -8.44 5.99
N ALA A 175 10.81 -8.97 4.79
CA ALA A 175 9.83 -9.72 4.02
C ALA A 175 9.27 -10.97 4.75
N SER A 176 10.03 -11.51 5.73
CA SER A 176 9.58 -12.65 6.53
C SER A 176 8.43 -12.31 7.49
N TYR A 177 8.29 -11.07 7.91
CA TYR A 177 7.31 -10.61 8.90
C TYR A 177 6.49 -9.39 8.49
N ASP A 178 6.80 -8.76 7.36
CA ASP A 178 6.07 -7.60 6.83
C ASP A 178 5.53 -7.85 5.42
N LEU A 179 4.22 -7.69 5.25
CA LEU A 179 3.51 -7.99 4.01
C LEU A 179 3.88 -7.02 2.87
N ILE A 180 4.12 -5.74 3.19
CA ILE A 180 4.51 -4.73 2.19
C ILE A 180 5.92 -5.02 1.69
N SER A 181 6.86 -5.32 2.58
CA SER A 181 8.22 -5.72 2.20
C SER A 181 8.21 -6.99 1.35
N ARG A 182 7.41 -7.99 1.75
CA ARG A 182 7.22 -9.23 0.99
C ARG A 182 6.69 -8.96 -0.41
N GLU A 183 5.74 -8.05 -0.55
CA GLU A 183 5.16 -7.67 -1.84
C GLU A 183 6.20 -7.00 -2.75
N LEU A 184 6.99 -6.07 -2.23
CA LEU A 184 8.05 -5.39 -2.97
C LEU A 184 9.14 -6.37 -3.44
N VAL A 185 9.58 -7.28 -2.57
CA VAL A 185 10.62 -8.28 -2.87
C VAL A 185 10.12 -9.35 -3.86
N SER A 186 8.84 -9.73 -3.78
CA SER A 186 8.24 -10.69 -4.73
C SER A 186 7.94 -10.09 -6.11
N GLY A 187 8.23 -8.83 -6.34
CA GLY A 187 7.98 -8.16 -7.61
C GLY A 187 6.50 -7.85 -7.85
N PHE A 188 5.80 -7.41 -6.81
CA PHE A 188 4.40 -6.97 -6.85
C PHE A 188 3.41 -8.09 -7.24
N THR A 189 3.73 -9.33 -6.90
CA THR A 189 2.95 -10.50 -7.33
C THR A 189 1.49 -10.39 -6.91
N ARG A 190 1.23 -10.01 -5.64
CA ARG A 190 -0.13 -9.89 -5.11
C ARG A 190 -0.86 -8.70 -5.73
N SER A 191 -0.20 -7.54 -5.81
CA SER A 191 -0.81 -6.34 -6.39
C SER A 191 -1.30 -6.58 -7.81
N PHE A 192 -0.53 -7.29 -8.65
CA PHE A 192 -0.96 -7.64 -10.01
C PHE A 192 -2.02 -8.73 -10.04
N GLN A 193 -1.93 -9.74 -9.19
CA GLN A 193 -2.96 -10.78 -9.05
C GLN A 193 -4.31 -10.17 -8.67
N PHE A 194 -4.32 -9.34 -7.63
CA PHE A 194 -5.55 -8.71 -7.16
C PHE A 194 -6.03 -7.58 -8.08
N ALA A 195 -5.17 -6.95 -8.87
CA ALA A 195 -5.58 -6.04 -9.94
C ALA A 195 -6.36 -6.77 -11.05
N ALA A 196 -5.93 -7.97 -11.43
CA ALA A 196 -6.65 -8.79 -12.39
C ALA A 196 -8.04 -9.19 -11.86
N LEU A 197 -8.12 -9.66 -10.62
CA LEU A 197 -9.37 -10.03 -9.96
C LEU A 197 -10.33 -8.83 -9.80
N LEU A 198 -9.81 -7.67 -9.38
CA LEU A 198 -10.58 -6.44 -9.26
C LEU A 198 -11.15 -6.01 -10.62
N THR A 199 -10.34 -6.10 -11.67
CA THR A 199 -10.77 -5.76 -13.04
C THR A 199 -11.85 -6.72 -13.53
N GLU A 200 -11.79 -7.99 -13.17
CA GLU A 200 -12.83 -8.98 -13.46
C GLU A 200 -14.14 -8.62 -12.75
N TYR A 201 -14.11 -8.40 -11.44
CA TYR A 201 -15.30 -8.03 -10.67
C TYR A 201 -15.92 -6.70 -11.13
N ALA A 202 -15.11 -5.72 -11.52
CA ALA A 202 -15.61 -4.43 -12.00
C ALA A 202 -16.33 -4.48 -13.36
N ARG A 203 -16.23 -5.61 -14.09
CA ARG A 203 -17.05 -5.83 -15.31
C ARG A 203 -18.48 -6.26 -15.00
N GLU A 204 -18.69 -6.84 -13.82
CA GLU A 204 -19.95 -7.48 -13.43
C GLU A 204 -20.67 -6.72 -12.31
N SER A 205 -20.01 -5.77 -11.66
CA SER A 205 -20.54 -5.06 -10.50
C SER A 205 -20.03 -3.62 -10.43
N SER A 206 -20.53 -2.85 -9.46
CA SER A 206 -20.04 -1.50 -9.20
C SER A 206 -18.56 -1.52 -8.79
N ILE A 207 -17.85 -0.41 -9.01
CA ILE A 207 -16.45 -0.30 -8.56
C ILE A 207 -16.32 -0.48 -7.04
N ASN A 208 -17.30 -0.02 -6.26
CA ASN A 208 -17.36 -0.26 -4.82
C ASN A 208 -17.36 -1.75 -4.50
N ASP A 209 -18.27 -2.51 -5.14
CA ASP A 209 -18.40 -3.94 -4.87
C ASP A 209 -17.17 -4.72 -5.36
N ALA A 210 -16.59 -4.32 -6.49
CA ALA A 210 -15.35 -4.89 -6.98
C ALA A 210 -14.20 -4.70 -5.97
N ILE A 211 -14.05 -3.52 -5.38
CA ILE A 211 -13.04 -3.23 -4.37
C ILE A 211 -13.29 -4.07 -3.11
N THR A 212 -14.51 -4.05 -2.56
CA THR A 212 -14.82 -4.73 -1.30
C THR A 212 -14.69 -6.25 -1.42
N ARG A 213 -15.15 -6.83 -2.55
CA ARG A 213 -14.96 -8.26 -2.85
C ARG A 213 -13.47 -8.62 -2.98
N THR A 214 -12.69 -7.82 -3.70
CA THR A 214 -11.25 -8.04 -3.87
C THR A 214 -10.52 -7.92 -2.54
N TYR A 215 -10.88 -6.95 -1.70
CA TYR A 215 -10.34 -6.80 -0.36
C TYR A 215 -10.62 -8.03 0.52
N LEU A 216 -11.85 -8.55 0.51
CA LEU A 216 -12.20 -9.77 1.25
C LEU A 216 -11.40 -10.98 0.75
N GLN A 217 -11.19 -11.12 -0.55
CA GLN A 217 -10.35 -12.18 -1.14
C GLN A 217 -8.89 -12.07 -0.66
N LEU A 218 -8.34 -10.86 -0.59
CA LEU A 218 -6.99 -10.64 -0.08
C LEU A 218 -6.89 -11.01 1.40
N LEU A 219 -7.86 -10.59 2.24
CA LEU A 219 -7.91 -10.98 3.65
C LEU A 219 -8.01 -12.50 3.84
N ALA A 220 -8.70 -13.21 2.94
CA ALA A 220 -8.76 -14.67 2.97
C ALA A 220 -7.43 -15.32 2.55
N ALA A 221 -6.70 -14.71 1.63
CA ALA A 221 -5.43 -15.25 1.12
C ALA A 221 -4.24 -15.02 2.05
N GLU A 222 -4.16 -13.85 2.70
CA GLU A 222 -2.98 -13.38 3.44
C GLU A 222 -3.31 -12.99 4.89
N GLU A 223 -2.40 -13.29 5.81
CA GLU A 223 -2.43 -12.72 7.15
C GLU A 223 -1.98 -11.25 7.09
N ASP A 224 -2.81 -10.32 7.58
CA ASP A 224 -2.44 -8.90 7.62
C ASP A 224 -1.38 -8.63 8.70
N THR A 225 -0.21 -8.16 8.26
CA THR A 225 0.93 -7.97 9.17
C THR A 225 0.81 -6.73 10.05
N PHE A 226 -0.03 -5.76 9.72
CA PHE A 226 -0.32 -4.64 10.59
C PHE A 226 -1.15 -5.06 11.82
N ILE A 227 -2.09 -6.01 11.64
CA ILE A 227 -2.79 -6.66 12.76
C ILE A 227 -1.81 -7.49 13.56
N THR A 228 -0.97 -8.33 12.91
CA THR A 228 0.04 -9.14 13.59
C THR A 228 0.95 -8.28 14.47
N LEU A 229 1.37 -7.12 13.98
CA LEU A 229 2.24 -6.20 14.70
C LEU A 229 1.58 -5.63 15.97
N LYS A 230 0.28 -5.26 15.89
CA LYS A 230 -0.45 -4.63 17.00
C LYS A 230 -1.00 -5.62 18.01
N PHE A 231 -1.49 -6.76 17.55
CA PHE A 231 -2.37 -7.65 18.33
C PHE A 231 -1.85 -9.10 18.37
N GLY A 232 -0.76 -9.40 17.67
CA GLY A 232 -0.20 -10.74 17.56
C GLY A 232 -0.79 -11.58 16.43
N PRO A 233 -0.12 -12.72 16.10
CA PRO A 233 -0.47 -13.55 14.94
C PRO A 233 -1.82 -14.25 15.07
N GLU A 234 -2.29 -14.50 16.32
CA GLU A 234 -3.59 -15.14 16.52
C GLU A 234 -4.75 -14.29 16.02
N LYS A 235 -4.68 -12.97 16.23
CA LYS A 235 -5.70 -12.03 15.76
C LYS A 235 -5.68 -11.90 14.23
N SER A 236 -4.50 -11.88 13.61
CA SER A 236 -4.39 -11.85 12.16
C SER A 236 -4.96 -13.15 11.53
N ARG A 237 -4.62 -14.31 12.08
CA ARG A 237 -5.20 -15.60 11.64
C ARG A 237 -6.72 -15.64 11.83
N TYR A 238 -7.23 -15.12 12.95
CA TYR A 238 -8.67 -15.02 13.17
C TYR A 238 -9.36 -14.24 12.03
N VAL A 239 -8.82 -13.07 11.66
CA VAL A 239 -9.35 -12.25 10.56
C VAL A 239 -9.31 -13.03 9.24
N GLN A 240 -8.19 -13.67 8.93
CA GLN A 240 -8.03 -14.49 7.73
C GLN A 240 -9.04 -15.65 7.67
N ASP A 241 -9.21 -16.39 8.76
CA ASP A 241 -10.13 -17.53 8.82
C ASP A 241 -11.60 -17.11 8.71
N ARG A 242 -11.96 -15.94 9.27
CA ARG A 242 -13.28 -15.35 9.08
C ARG A 242 -13.51 -14.96 7.62
N ALA A 243 -12.53 -14.30 7.00
CA ALA A 243 -12.60 -13.93 5.59
C ALA A 243 -12.70 -15.18 4.68
N LYS A 244 -11.94 -16.25 4.95
CA LYS A 244 -12.03 -17.52 4.22
C LYS A 244 -13.44 -18.11 4.26
N ARG A 245 -14.08 -18.12 5.44
CA ARG A 245 -15.46 -18.62 5.58
C ARG A 245 -16.44 -17.81 4.76
N LEU A 246 -16.37 -16.47 4.83
CA LEU A 246 -17.25 -15.58 4.06
C LEU A 246 -17.08 -15.76 2.55
N VAL A 247 -15.84 -15.90 2.09
CA VAL A 247 -15.56 -16.20 0.67
C VAL A 247 -16.17 -17.53 0.26
N ALA A 248 -16.02 -18.57 1.07
CA ALA A 248 -16.51 -19.92 0.76
C ALA A 248 -18.05 -20.02 0.71
N THR A 249 -18.77 -19.20 1.47
CA THR A 249 -20.25 -19.19 1.52
C THR A 249 -20.90 -18.22 0.52
N GLY A 250 -20.10 -17.42 -0.21
CA GLY A 250 -20.65 -16.39 -1.11
C GLY A 250 -21.23 -15.21 -0.33
N CYS A 251 -20.41 -14.61 0.51
CA CYS A 251 -20.70 -13.52 1.44
C CYS A 251 -21.77 -12.52 0.98
N SER A 252 -22.87 -12.40 1.73
CA SER A 252 -23.85 -11.34 1.53
C SER A 252 -23.30 -9.98 1.99
N ARG A 253 -24.00 -8.92 1.60
CA ARG A 253 -23.61 -7.56 2.04
C ARG A 253 -23.76 -7.40 3.55
N GLU A 254 -24.83 -7.95 4.13
CA GLU A 254 -25.10 -7.91 5.57
C GLU A 254 -24.04 -8.67 6.37
N GLU A 255 -23.56 -9.80 5.88
CA GLU A 255 -22.45 -10.55 6.50
C GLU A 255 -21.14 -9.77 6.44
N LEU A 256 -20.88 -9.06 5.34
CA LEU A 256 -19.69 -8.24 5.20
C LEU A 256 -19.73 -7.01 6.12
N GLU A 257 -20.90 -6.36 6.25
CA GLU A 257 -21.13 -5.25 7.19
C GLU A 257 -21.02 -5.70 8.66
N ALA A 258 -21.51 -6.89 8.99
CA ALA A 258 -21.35 -7.48 10.31
C ALA A 258 -19.87 -7.76 10.63
N PHE A 259 -19.12 -8.28 9.67
CA PHE A 259 -17.68 -8.51 9.82
C PHE A 259 -16.90 -7.20 9.95
N ASP A 260 -17.25 -6.17 9.21
CA ASP A 260 -16.68 -4.84 9.34
C ASP A 260 -16.90 -4.26 10.75
N THR A 261 -18.16 -4.27 11.21
CA THR A 261 -18.54 -3.83 12.57
C THR A 261 -17.76 -4.58 13.66
N GLU A 262 -17.60 -5.89 13.51
CA GLU A 262 -16.83 -6.75 14.40
C GLU A 262 -15.37 -6.30 14.50
N LEU A 263 -14.69 -6.10 13.34
CA LEU A 263 -13.29 -5.73 13.31
C LEU A 263 -13.05 -4.30 13.79
N VAL A 264 -13.91 -3.34 13.39
CA VAL A 264 -13.85 -1.95 13.87
C VAL A 264 -14.01 -1.90 15.37
N GLY A 265 -15.02 -2.59 15.93
CA GLY A 265 -15.25 -2.67 17.38
C GLY A 265 -14.09 -3.29 18.17
N ALA A 266 -13.35 -4.22 17.56
CA ALA A 266 -12.16 -4.83 18.13
C ALA A 266 -10.86 -4.02 17.87
N GLY A 267 -10.90 -2.95 17.08
CA GLY A 267 -9.76 -2.15 16.66
C GLY A 267 -8.80 -2.87 15.71
N LEU A 268 -9.27 -3.96 15.08
CA LEU A 268 -8.50 -4.79 14.14
C LEU A 268 -8.53 -4.16 12.74
N ASN A 269 -7.48 -3.41 12.41
CA ASN A 269 -7.36 -2.71 11.13
C ASN A 269 -6.39 -3.45 10.19
N PRO A 270 -6.86 -4.05 9.09
CA PRO A 270 -6.00 -4.69 8.09
C PRO A 270 -5.34 -3.68 7.14
N GLY A 271 -4.47 -2.82 7.68
CA GLY A 271 -3.86 -1.71 6.95
C GLY A 271 -2.93 -2.14 5.82
N SER A 272 -2.14 -3.21 6.02
CA SER A 272 -1.25 -3.73 4.97
C SER A 272 -2.04 -4.26 3.76
N SER A 273 -3.20 -4.87 4.02
CA SER A 273 -4.09 -5.33 2.95
C SER A 273 -4.71 -4.16 2.18
N ALA A 274 -5.11 -3.08 2.86
CA ALA A 274 -5.61 -1.87 2.24
C ALA A 274 -4.56 -1.23 1.29
N ASP A 275 -3.30 -1.15 1.71
CA ASP A 275 -2.20 -0.65 0.88
C ASP A 275 -2.01 -1.47 -0.41
N ILE A 276 -2.12 -2.81 -0.33
CA ILE A 276 -2.05 -3.69 -1.51
C ILE A 276 -3.25 -3.46 -2.45
N ILE A 277 -4.46 -3.27 -1.90
CA ILE A 277 -5.66 -2.97 -2.72
C ILE A 277 -5.52 -1.59 -3.40
N ALA A 278 -4.96 -0.59 -2.74
CA ALA A 278 -4.66 0.68 -3.37
C ALA A 278 -3.69 0.54 -4.56
N ALA A 279 -2.64 -0.27 -4.39
CA ALA A 279 -1.72 -0.59 -5.49
C ALA A 279 -2.41 -1.39 -6.61
N ALA A 280 -3.27 -2.36 -6.29
CA ALA A 280 -4.03 -3.13 -7.26
C ALA A 280 -5.00 -2.24 -8.06
N LEU A 281 -5.71 -1.32 -7.41
CA LEU A 281 -6.54 -0.31 -8.06
C LEU A 281 -5.72 0.56 -9.02
N PHE A 282 -4.56 1.04 -8.57
CA PHE A 282 -3.68 1.84 -9.41
C PHE A 282 -3.26 1.07 -10.66
N ILE A 283 -2.84 -0.19 -10.53
CA ILE A 283 -2.48 -1.08 -11.64
C ILE A 283 -3.67 -1.26 -12.60
N SER A 284 -4.87 -1.52 -12.06
CA SER A 284 -6.08 -1.70 -12.88
C SER A 284 -6.43 -0.44 -13.67
N ILE A 285 -6.36 0.74 -13.05
CA ILE A 285 -6.63 2.03 -13.71
C ILE A 285 -5.58 2.32 -14.79
N LEU A 286 -4.28 2.04 -14.53
CA LEU A 286 -3.22 2.13 -15.52
C LEU A 286 -3.44 1.17 -16.69
N GLY A 287 -3.96 -0.03 -16.42
CA GLY A 287 -4.34 -1.04 -17.40
C GLY A 287 -5.60 -0.73 -18.20
N GLY A 288 -6.25 0.41 -17.93
CA GLY A 288 -7.41 0.87 -18.68
C GLY A 288 -8.76 0.66 -18.00
N LEU A 289 -8.80 0.20 -16.74
CA LEU A 289 -10.07 0.15 -15.99
C LEU A 289 -10.72 1.54 -15.96
N ARG A 290 -11.99 1.58 -16.33
CA ARG A 290 -12.89 2.75 -16.21
C ARG A 290 -14.23 2.27 -15.66
N PHE A 291 -14.97 3.14 -15.00
CA PHE A 291 -16.24 2.87 -14.29
C PHE A 291 -17.15 4.09 -14.33
#